data_8136f8d58ec5d61c4582d2cbcbdbe8db
#
_entry.id   8136f8d58ec5d61c4582d2cbcbdbe8db
#
_cell.length_a   1.000
_cell.length_b   1.000
_cell.length_c   1.000
_cell.angle_alpha   90.00
_cell.angle_beta   90.00
_cell.angle_gamma   90.00
#
_symmetry.space_group_name_H-M   'P 1'
#
loop_
_entity.id
_entity.type
_entity.pdbx_description
1 polymer ?
#
loop_
_entity_poly.entity_id
_entity_poly.type
_entity_poly.pdbx_seq_one_letter_code
_entity_poly.pdbx_strand_id
1 'polypeptide(L)'
;MNHSARRKLLKLLGTFMVVLLPVVLALWFAQIRAMSETRNQLRSFAQLVLNKTELVILQADLARDMAQLYQGKMCTPAHQKSMLNIIRGRLYISELIYAQGDHFLCSTSMVPPVTYIMPTADYKRTPDIAIYYYRDTPFFAGYRMTYMQRGN
;
A
#
# COMPACT_ATOMS: atom_id res chain seq x y z
N MET A 1 49.20 44.84 -24.21
CA MET A 1 48.02 44.83 -23.30
C MET A 1 48.38 45.68 -22.08
N ASN A 2 47.73 46.85 -21.91
CA ASN A 2 48.10 47.88 -20.93
C ASN A 2 48.00 47.37 -19.49
N HIS A 3 49.04 47.53 -18.69
CA HIS A 3 49.07 47.14 -17.26
C HIS A 3 47.91 47.70 -16.43
N SER A 4 47.40 48.86 -16.79
CA SER A 4 46.24 49.51 -16.13
C SER A 4 44.92 48.77 -16.41
N ALA A 5 44.73 48.25 -17.61
CA ALA A 5 43.53 47.51 -17.99
C ALA A 5 43.46 46.16 -17.29
N ARG A 6 44.63 45.50 -17.13
CA ARG A 6 44.74 44.20 -16.44
C ARG A 6 44.43 44.31 -14.93
N ARG A 7 44.84 45.42 -14.29
CA ARG A 7 44.53 45.70 -12.87
C ARG A 7 43.02 45.99 -12.65
N LYS A 8 42.39 46.73 -13.59
CA LYS A 8 40.96 47.00 -13.54
C LYS A 8 40.14 45.70 -13.70
N LEU A 9 40.54 44.83 -14.64
CA LEU A 9 39.87 43.54 -14.89
C LEU A 9 40.00 42.64 -13.69
N LEU A 10 41.17 42.55 -13.03
CA LEU A 10 41.41 41.75 -11.82
C LEU A 10 40.57 42.22 -10.63
N LYS A 11 40.38 43.53 -10.45
CA LYS A 11 39.52 44.10 -9.41
C LYS A 11 38.07 43.80 -9.68
N LEU A 12 37.60 43.88 -10.93
CA LEU A 12 36.23 43.57 -11.33
C LEU A 12 35.90 42.08 -11.14
N LEU A 13 36.83 41.17 -11.50
CA LEU A 13 36.73 39.74 -11.27
C LEU A 13 36.70 39.41 -9.78
N GLY A 14 37.54 40.07 -8.98
CA GLY A 14 37.57 39.87 -7.53
C GLY A 14 36.27 40.29 -6.86
N THR A 15 35.70 41.45 -7.20
CA THR A 15 34.42 41.90 -6.65
C THR A 15 33.26 40.97 -7.10
N PHE A 16 33.28 40.49 -8.33
CA PHE A 16 32.27 39.57 -8.85
C PHE A 16 32.33 38.22 -8.12
N MET A 17 33.50 37.70 -7.84
CA MET A 17 33.68 36.47 -7.06
C MET A 17 33.24 36.61 -5.61
N VAL A 18 33.48 37.74 -4.96
CA VAL A 18 33.09 37.98 -3.56
C VAL A 18 31.55 38.04 -3.43
N VAL A 19 30.84 38.54 -4.46
CA VAL A 19 29.39 38.61 -4.45
C VAL A 19 28.74 37.29 -4.87
N LEU A 20 29.24 36.62 -5.89
CA LEU A 20 28.67 35.37 -6.40
C LEU A 20 28.89 34.17 -5.50
N LEU A 21 30.06 34.07 -4.87
CA LEU A 21 30.42 32.91 -4.07
C LEU A 21 29.41 32.64 -2.91
N PRO A 22 29.03 33.65 -2.10
CA PRO A 22 28.01 33.41 -1.06
C PRO A 22 26.64 33.05 -1.61
N VAL A 23 26.24 33.57 -2.75
CA VAL A 23 24.96 33.22 -3.39
C VAL A 23 24.95 31.77 -3.85
N VAL A 24 26.02 31.33 -4.51
CA VAL A 24 26.17 29.93 -4.95
C VAL A 24 26.18 28.98 -3.74
N LEU A 25 26.92 29.34 -2.69
CA LEU A 25 26.94 28.54 -1.46
C LEU A 25 25.57 28.47 -0.78
N ALA A 26 24.86 29.59 -0.70
CA ALA A 26 23.51 29.62 -0.14
C ALA A 26 22.54 28.74 -0.90
N LEU A 27 22.57 28.81 -2.23
CA LEU A 27 21.74 27.95 -3.09
C LEU A 27 22.09 26.46 -2.92
N TRP A 28 23.37 26.14 -2.84
CA TRP A 28 23.81 24.77 -2.63
C TRP A 28 23.36 24.20 -1.28
N PHE A 29 23.54 24.97 -0.21
CA PHE A 29 23.02 24.59 1.11
C PHE A 29 21.50 24.46 1.15
N ALA A 30 20.77 25.37 0.49
CA ALA A 30 19.31 25.28 0.39
C ALA A 30 18.86 24.00 -0.34
N GLN A 31 19.57 23.63 -1.41
CA GLN A 31 19.29 22.41 -2.16
C GLN A 31 19.56 21.14 -1.35
N ILE A 32 20.67 21.09 -0.61
CA ILE A 32 20.97 19.96 0.27
C ILE A 32 19.91 19.80 1.37
N ARG A 33 19.50 20.91 2.00
CA ARG A 33 18.43 20.88 3.01
C ARG A 33 17.10 20.44 2.44
N ALA A 34 16.70 20.95 1.29
CA ALA A 34 15.46 20.56 0.63
C ALA A 34 15.42 19.06 0.27
N MET A 35 16.54 18.52 -0.22
CA MET A 35 16.66 17.09 -0.50
C MET A 35 16.58 16.22 0.76
N SER A 36 17.22 16.65 1.85
CA SER A 36 17.19 15.89 3.11
C SER A 36 15.79 15.87 3.72
N GLU A 37 15.09 17.00 3.70
CA GLU A 37 13.72 17.13 4.18
C GLU A 37 12.76 16.22 3.39
N THR A 38 12.83 16.28 2.06
CA THR A 38 12.01 15.43 1.19
C THR A 38 12.26 13.94 1.41
N ARG A 39 13.53 13.54 1.60
CA ARG A 39 13.87 12.15 1.92
C ARG A 39 13.30 11.70 3.27
N ASN A 40 13.36 12.55 4.28
CA ASN A 40 12.81 12.25 5.61
C ASN A 40 11.28 12.11 5.56
N GLN A 41 10.59 13.00 4.84
CA GLN A 41 9.15 12.91 4.63
C GLN A 41 8.73 11.65 3.88
N LEU A 42 9.45 11.30 2.81
CA LEU A 42 9.21 10.06 2.08
C LEU A 42 9.44 8.83 2.94
N ARG A 43 10.49 8.84 3.76
CA ARG A 43 10.79 7.72 4.65
C ARG A 43 9.73 7.55 5.73
N SER A 44 9.29 8.64 6.35
CA SER A 44 8.22 8.59 7.36
C SER A 44 6.89 8.14 6.77
N PHE A 45 6.56 8.61 5.55
CA PHE A 45 5.38 8.15 4.83
C PHE A 45 5.47 6.65 4.48
N ALA A 46 6.62 6.20 3.97
CA ALA A 46 6.83 4.79 3.65
C ALA A 46 6.69 3.90 4.91
N GLN A 47 7.24 4.32 6.04
CA GLN A 47 7.09 3.60 7.30
C GLN A 47 5.63 3.54 7.77
N LEU A 48 4.88 4.65 7.64
CA LEU A 48 3.45 4.67 7.97
C LEU A 48 2.66 3.68 7.11
N VAL A 49 2.94 3.65 5.80
CA VAL A 49 2.28 2.72 4.87
C VAL A 49 2.63 1.27 5.20
N LEU A 50 3.91 0.98 5.46
CA LEU A 50 4.35 -0.36 5.86
C LEU A 50 3.64 -0.83 7.14
N ASN A 51 3.65 -0.02 8.19
CA ASN A 51 2.99 -0.37 9.45
C ASN A 51 1.50 -0.62 9.28
N LYS A 52 0.82 0.20 8.47
CA LYS A 52 -0.60 -0.03 8.16
C LYS A 52 -0.83 -1.31 7.38
N THR A 53 0.02 -1.59 6.40
CA THR A 53 -0.07 -2.82 5.59
C THR A 53 0.14 -4.06 6.44
N GLU A 54 1.13 -4.05 7.34
CA GLU A 54 1.37 -5.15 8.28
C GLU A 54 0.15 -5.38 9.19
N LEU A 55 -0.46 -4.32 9.69
CA LEU A 55 -1.66 -4.42 10.51
C LEU A 55 -2.85 -5.02 9.75
N VAL A 56 -3.04 -4.63 8.49
CA VAL A 56 -4.08 -5.21 7.61
C VAL A 56 -3.85 -6.71 7.42
N ILE A 57 -2.62 -7.09 7.09
CA ILE A 57 -2.25 -8.50 6.88
C ILE A 57 -2.46 -9.31 8.16
N LEU A 58 -2.00 -8.79 9.30
CA LEU A 58 -2.20 -9.45 10.59
C LEU A 58 -3.68 -9.66 10.91
N GLN A 59 -4.53 -8.65 10.70
CA GLN A 59 -5.97 -8.78 10.93
C GLN A 59 -6.60 -9.80 9.97
N ALA A 60 -6.15 -9.85 8.71
CA ALA A 60 -6.64 -10.81 7.74
C ALA A 60 -6.23 -12.24 8.09
N ASP A 61 -4.99 -12.48 8.51
CA ASP A 61 -4.52 -13.78 8.96
C ASP A 61 -5.28 -14.27 10.19
N LEU A 62 -5.45 -13.41 11.19
CA LEU A 62 -6.23 -13.74 12.38
C LEU A 62 -7.71 -14.05 12.07
N ALA A 63 -8.32 -13.28 11.16
CA ALA A 63 -9.71 -13.53 10.76
C ALA A 63 -9.85 -14.88 10.06
N ARG A 64 -8.91 -15.22 9.18
CA ARG A 64 -8.87 -16.51 8.51
C ARG A 64 -8.69 -17.66 9.50
N ASP A 65 -7.71 -17.57 10.41
CA ASP A 65 -7.43 -18.61 11.37
C ASP A 65 -8.66 -18.89 12.25
N MET A 66 -9.37 -17.83 12.65
CA MET A 66 -10.63 -17.97 13.37
C MET A 66 -11.74 -18.62 12.50
N ALA A 67 -11.79 -18.28 11.21
CA ALA A 67 -12.78 -18.86 10.30
C ALA A 67 -12.54 -20.36 10.08
N GLN A 68 -11.27 -20.82 10.07
CA GLN A 68 -10.92 -22.24 9.95
C GLN A 68 -11.34 -23.10 11.16
N LEU A 69 -11.56 -22.50 12.32
CA LEU A 69 -12.05 -23.22 13.51
C LEU A 69 -13.53 -23.59 13.41
N TYR A 70 -14.26 -23.10 12.41
CA TYR A 70 -15.66 -23.45 12.23
C TYR A 70 -15.81 -24.91 11.76
N GLN A 71 -16.56 -25.72 12.53
CA GLN A 71 -16.74 -27.16 12.26
C GLN A 71 -18.12 -27.51 11.70
N GLY A 72 -18.97 -26.50 11.45
CA GLY A 72 -20.30 -26.71 10.92
C GLY A 72 -20.34 -26.86 9.39
N LYS A 73 -21.55 -27.05 8.85
CA LYS A 73 -21.77 -27.06 7.40
C LYS A 73 -21.47 -25.68 6.83
N MET A 74 -20.61 -25.64 5.81
CA MET A 74 -20.21 -24.39 5.14
C MET A 74 -21.38 -23.76 4.37
N CYS A 75 -21.30 -22.46 4.19
CA CYS A 75 -22.29 -21.63 3.44
C CYS A 75 -23.73 -21.72 3.96
N THR A 76 -23.89 -22.06 5.22
CA THR A 76 -25.18 -21.96 5.92
C THR A 76 -25.33 -20.60 6.60
N PRO A 77 -26.56 -20.18 6.98
CA PRO A 77 -26.75 -18.95 7.77
C PRO A 77 -25.92 -18.92 9.07
N ALA A 78 -25.71 -20.09 9.69
CA ALA A 78 -24.87 -20.23 10.88
C ALA A 78 -23.40 -19.96 10.56
N HIS A 79 -22.88 -20.46 9.44
CA HIS A 79 -21.52 -20.19 8.96
C HIS A 79 -21.34 -18.69 8.63
N GLN A 80 -22.27 -18.10 7.90
CA GLN A 80 -22.23 -16.66 7.57
C GLN A 80 -22.24 -15.79 8.83
N LYS A 81 -23.08 -16.13 9.81
CA LYS A 81 -23.12 -15.44 11.12
C LYS A 81 -21.79 -15.58 11.86
N SER A 82 -21.16 -16.74 11.82
CA SER A 82 -19.82 -16.95 12.39
C SER A 82 -18.78 -16.05 11.73
N MET A 83 -18.72 -16.04 10.38
CA MET A 83 -17.82 -15.17 9.63
C MET A 83 -18.07 -13.69 9.93
N LEU A 84 -19.33 -13.27 10.00
CA LEU A 84 -19.69 -11.89 10.34
C LEU A 84 -19.23 -11.50 11.75
N ASN A 85 -19.32 -12.41 12.72
CA ASN A 85 -18.84 -12.16 14.08
C ASN A 85 -17.31 -12.00 14.11
N ILE A 86 -16.60 -12.74 13.26
CA ILE A 86 -15.13 -12.65 13.15
C ILE A 86 -14.70 -11.28 12.66
N ILE A 87 -15.39 -10.70 11.68
CA ILE A 87 -15.02 -9.39 11.12
C ILE A 87 -15.54 -8.20 11.94
N ARG A 88 -16.48 -8.41 12.84
CA ARG A 88 -16.97 -7.34 13.71
C ARG A 88 -15.84 -6.74 14.54
N GLY A 89 -15.71 -5.41 14.48
CA GLY A 89 -14.65 -4.69 15.18
C GLY A 89 -13.29 -4.69 14.48
N ARG A 90 -13.16 -5.28 13.29
CA ARG A 90 -11.95 -5.21 12.47
C ARG A 90 -12.06 -4.08 11.46
N LEU A 91 -11.17 -3.10 11.56
CA LEU A 91 -11.25 -1.86 10.76
C LEU A 91 -10.93 -2.07 9.28
N TYR A 92 -10.14 -3.09 8.96
CA TYR A 92 -9.57 -3.26 7.62
C TYR A 92 -10.12 -4.45 6.85
N ILE A 93 -11.05 -5.20 7.46
CA ILE A 93 -11.67 -6.36 6.81
C ILE A 93 -13.15 -6.07 6.65
N SER A 94 -13.58 -5.91 5.42
CA SER A 94 -14.97 -5.64 5.08
C SER A 94 -15.76 -6.91 4.87
N GLU A 95 -15.12 -7.99 4.42
CA GLU A 95 -15.78 -9.20 3.98
C GLU A 95 -14.88 -10.41 4.20
N LEU A 96 -15.44 -11.52 4.66
CA LEU A 96 -14.83 -12.85 4.59
C LEU A 96 -15.56 -13.66 3.52
N ILE A 97 -14.78 -14.34 2.69
CA ILE A 97 -15.27 -15.15 1.60
C ILE A 97 -14.78 -16.57 1.82
N TYR A 98 -15.70 -17.51 1.72
CA TYR A 98 -15.36 -18.93 1.66
C TYR A 98 -15.29 -19.36 0.20
N ALA A 99 -14.12 -19.84 -0.19
CA ALA A 99 -13.83 -20.34 -1.51
C ALA A 99 -13.29 -21.77 -1.43
N GLN A 100 -13.49 -22.55 -2.47
CA GLN A 100 -12.91 -23.86 -2.66
C GLN A 100 -12.22 -23.89 -4.02
N GLY A 101 -10.90 -24.00 -3.98
CA GLY A 101 -10.09 -23.75 -5.17
C GLY A 101 -10.25 -22.31 -5.66
N ASP A 102 -10.64 -22.16 -6.93
CA ASP A 102 -10.92 -20.88 -7.58
C ASP A 102 -12.41 -20.47 -7.55
N HIS A 103 -13.26 -21.23 -6.86
CA HIS A 103 -14.70 -21.01 -6.80
C HIS A 103 -15.11 -20.31 -5.50
N PHE A 104 -15.76 -19.15 -5.62
CA PHE A 104 -16.42 -18.50 -4.49
C PHE A 104 -17.75 -19.19 -4.17
N LEU A 105 -17.91 -19.65 -2.95
CA LEU A 105 -19.10 -20.37 -2.52
C LEU A 105 -20.05 -19.51 -1.69
N CYS A 106 -19.53 -18.69 -0.78
CA CYS A 106 -20.32 -17.76 0.01
C CYS A 106 -19.45 -16.69 0.66
N SER A 107 -20.09 -15.64 1.16
CA SER A 107 -19.43 -14.57 1.90
C SER A 107 -20.21 -14.25 3.17
N THR A 108 -19.66 -13.33 3.98
CA THR A 108 -20.37 -12.80 5.16
C THR A 108 -21.70 -12.15 4.81
N SER A 109 -21.85 -11.58 3.62
CA SER A 109 -23.05 -10.85 3.21
C SER A 109 -24.03 -11.69 2.44
N MET A 110 -23.60 -12.67 1.64
CA MET A 110 -24.48 -13.43 0.77
C MET A 110 -23.90 -14.74 0.27
N VAL A 111 -24.78 -15.59 -0.26
CA VAL A 111 -24.41 -16.70 -1.15
C VAL A 111 -24.64 -16.21 -2.58
N PRO A 112 -23.63 -16.22 -3.45
CA PRO A 112 -23.82 -15.74 -4.81
C PRO A 112 -24.82 -16.63 -5.56
N PRO A 113 -25.70 -16.03 -6.38
CA PRO A 113 -26.69 -16.80 -7.16
C PRO A 113 -26.03 -17.64 -8.26
N VAL A 114 -24.79 -17.32 -8.63
CA VAL A 114 -23.99 -18.03 -9.66
C VAL A 114 -22.61 -18.25 -9.08
N THR A 115 -22.02 -19.39 -9.38
CA THR A 115 -20.64 -19.69 -9.03
C THR A 115 -19.71 -18.68 -9.69
N TYR A 116 -18.97 -17.94 -8.87
CA TYR A 116 -17.98 -16.99 -9.34
C TYR A 116 -16.60 -17.62 -9.32
N ILE A 117 -15.93 -17.58 -10.47
CA ILE A 117 -14.57 -18.08 -10.63
C ILE A 117 -13.60 -16.92 -10.47
N MET A 118 -12.63 -17.09 -9.59
CA MET A 118 -11.58 -16.08 -9.38
C MET A 118 -10.70 -15.95 -10.63
N PRO A 119 -10.39 -14.72 -11.03
CA PRO A 119 -9.40 -14.50 -12.10
C PRO A 119 -8.00 -14.91 -11.61
N THR A 120 -7.03 -14.87 -12.52
CA THR A 120 -5.63 -15.06 -12.13
C THR A 120 -5.17 -13.99 -11.14
N ALA A 121 -4.37 -14.39 -10.14
CA ALA A 121 -3.83 -13.47 -9.14
C ALA A 121 -2.89 -12.45 -9.78
N ASP A 122 -2.98 -11.20 -9.32
CA ASP A 122 -2.07 -10.13 -9.76
C ASP A 122 -0.69 -10.26 -9.13
N TYR A 123 -0.64 -10.78 -7.90
CA TYR A 123 0.61 -10.97 -7.17
C TYR A 123 0.53 -12.19 -6.25
N LYS A 124 1.60 -12.99 -6.23
CA LYS A 124 1.77 -14.10 -5.28
C LYS A 124 2.92 -13.75 -4.33
N ARG A 125 2.59 -13.55 -3.06
CA ARG A 125 3.60 -13.26 -2.02
C ARG A 125 4.37 -14.52 -1.65
N THR A 126 3.66 -15.64 -1.55
CA THR A 126 4.19 -16.99 -1.32
C THR A 126 3.39 -17.94 -2.19
N PRO A 127 3.77 -19.22 -2.36
CA PRO A 127 2.94 -20.20 -3.06
C PRO A 127 1.50 -20.25 -2.54
N ASP A 128 1.31 -19.96 -1.23
CA ASP A 128 0.02 -20.06 -0.57
C ASP A 128 -0.76 -18.74 -0.48
N ILE A 129 -0.13 -17.59 -0.79
CA ILE A 129 -0.78 -16.28 -0.67
C ILE A 129 -0.87 -15.62 -2.03
N ALA A 130 -2.09 -15.50 -2.53
CA ALA A 130 -2.44 -14.80 -3.74
C ALA A 130 -3.17 -13.48 -3.40
N ILE A 131 -2.82 -12.41 -4.10
CA ILE A 131 -3.42 -11.08 -3.94
C ILE A 131 -4.02 -10.66 -5.28
N TYR A 132 -5.24 -10.15 -5.22
CA TYR A 132 -6.02 -9.68 -6.34
C TYR A 132 -6.36 -8.23 -6.10
N TYR A 133 -5.83 -7.33 -6.91
CA TYR A 133 -6.02 -5.90 -6.73
C TYR A 133 -7.24 -5.39 -7.47
N TYR A 134 -8.08 -4.62 -6.77
CA TYR A 134 -9.10 -3.78 -7.36
C TYR A 134 -10.04 -4.53 -8.32
N ARG A 135 -10.48 -5.72 -7.94
CA ARG A 135 -11.37 -6.57 -8.75
C ARG A 135 -12.82 -6.26 -8.47
N ASP A 136 -13.64 -6.33 -9.51
CA ASP A 136 -15.08 -6.31 -9.36
C ASP A 136 -15.53 -7.51 -8.53
N THR A 137 -16.47 -7.28 -7.63
CA THR A 137 -16.94 -8.32 -6.72
C THR A 137 -18.33 -8.76 -7.14
N PRO A 138 -18.62 -10.06 -7.16
CA PRO A 138 -19.95 -10.57 -7.45
C PRO A 138 -20.96 -10.23 -6.33
N PHE A 139 -20.45 -9.80 -5.16
CA PHE A 139 -21.26 -9.54 -3.98
C PHE A 139 -21.79 -8.11 -3.90
N PHE A 140 -21.08 -7.16 -4.53
CA PHE A 140 -21.43 -5.75 -4.50
C PHE A 140 -21.23 -5.14 -5.89
N ALA A 141 -22.31 -5.03 -6.65
CA ALA A 141 -22.28 -4.42 -7.97
C ALA A 141 -21.71 -2.98 -7.89
N GLY A 142 -20.71 -2.69 -8.70
CA GLY A 142 -20.07 -1.36 -8.76
C GLY A 142 -18.98 -1.10 -7.71
N TYR A 143 -18.69 -2.06 -6.83
CA TYR A 143 -17.58 -1.94 -5.88
C TYR A 143 -16.40 -2.81 -6.30
N ARG A 144 -15.21 -2.25 -6.19
CA ARG A 144 -13.94 -2.96 -6.42
C ARG A 144 -13.24 -3.18 -5.10
N MET A 145 -12.81 -4.40 -4.88
CA MET A 145 -12.13 -4.80 -3.65
C MET A 145 -10.76 -5.43 -3.95
N THR A 146 -9.87 -5.34 -2.99
CA THR A 146 -8.63 -6.12 -2.99
C THR A 146 -8.86 -7.36 -2.14
N TYR A 147 -8.58 -8.52 -2.73
CA TYR A 147 -8.71 -9.81 -2.05
C TYR A 147 -7.35 -10.37 -1.71
N MET A 148 -7.27 -11.04 -0.58
CA MET A 148 -6.15 -11.89 -0.23
C MET A 148 -6.69 -13.31 -0.04
N GLN A 149 -6.21 -14.24 -0.86
CA GLN A 149 -6.50 -15.66 -0.74
C GLN A 149 -5.28 -16.35 -0.15
N ARG A 150 -5.50 -17.31 0.73
CA ARG A 150 -4.46 -18.18 1.26
C ARG A 150 -4.93 -19.64 1.28
N GLY A 151 -4.07 -20.51 0.77
CA GLY A 151 -4.37 -21.92 0.55
C GLY A 151 -5.07 -22.16 -0.80
N ASN A 152 -5.13 -23.42 -1.17
CA ASN A 152 -5.86 -23.91 -2.36
C ASN A 152 -7.32 -24.18 -2.01
#